data_567e9c114a8d596d22cd7d8eaa92aa1a
#
_entry.id   567e9c114a8d596d22cd7d8eaa92aa1a
#
_cell.length_a   1.000
_cell.length_b   1.000
_cell.length_c   1.000
_cell.angle_alpha   90.00
_cell.angle_beta   90.00
_cell.angle_gamma   90.00
#
_symmetry.space_group_name_H-M   'P 1'
#
loop_
_entity.id
_entity.type
_entity.pdbx_description
1 polymer ?
#
loop_
_entity_poly.entity_id
_entity_poly.type
_entity_poly.pdbx_seq_one_letter_code
_entity_poly.pdbx_strand_id
1 'polypeptide(L)'
;EAGGRHRNGEIVKAHHAERSTKVKNQKWITHIPGWCRDAVFVGHEVKSRREERRKAAGQEPSIENIRVDYEYNHYETHAWAGWATSKFDDCDILCIDAIGEKESAAVFEVRNGAMTEVYRMCYPDSAGLAYSAVTASLGYKSMEEEYIVMGLAAYGEPIYDFDHLIHENCHKGIKLPQGKPEDIAASIQASYEKWLLQLVGIWCKHENLILMGGCALNCVANSKIKGKNIWIMPNPGDAGSALGAAARHYGKKLNWKGPYLGTEIKQDVNPREVASYISTYGVAGLANGRAEYGPRALGNRSLLADPRLDIKDTVNEIKRRQKFRPFAPAILEEYSTKFFSGPMNEYMQFVAKAEHDYKSVTHVDGTARVQVVKPDCESKLRLVLEEFYNLTGCPMLLNTSLNIKGQPMVDNKKDAEDWEKKYNVKVF
;
A
#
# COMPACT_ATOMS: atom_id res chain seq x y z
N GLU A 1 -4.93 -5.46 10.42
CA GLU A 1 -6.18 -6.23 10.39
C GLU A 1 -7.25 -5.48 9.60
N ALA A 2 -8.11 -6.20 8.89
CA ALA A 2 -9.18 -5.62 8.08
C ALA A 2 -10.37 -6.59 7.96
N GLY A 3 -11.53 -6.05 7.61
CA GLY A 3 -12.74 -6.80 7.30
C GLY A 3 -13.30 -6.44 5.95
N GLY A 4 -13.84 -7.41 5.23
CA GLY A 4 -14.50 -7.22 3.95
C GLY A 4 -15.86 -7.92 3.92
N ARG A 5 -16.82 -7.36 3.21
CA ARG A 5 -18.14 -7.94 2.98
C ARG A 5 -18.49 -7.84 1.50
N HIS A 6 -18.92 -8.95 0.93
CA HIS A 6 -19.51 -8.96 -0.41
C HIS A 6 -20.94 -9.51 -0.39
N ARG A 7 -21.70 -9.21 -1.42
CA ARG A 7 -23.04 -9.76 -1.67
C ARG A 7 -23.16 -10.08 -3.16
N ASN A 8 -23.34 -11.36 -3.50
CA ASN A 8 -23.40 -11.83 -4.89
C ASN A 8 -22.23 -11.32 -5.76
N GLY A 9 -21.01 -11.32 -5.21
CA GLY A 9 -19.81 -10.84 -5.89
C GLY A 9 -19.56 -9.35 -5.82
N GLU A 10 -20.50 -8.54 -5.35
CA GLU A 10 -20.27 -7.11 -5.12
C GLU A 10 -19.64 -6.86 -3.76
N ILE A 11 -18.59 -6.04 -3.73
CA ILE A 11 -17.96 -5.60 -2.49
C ILE A 11 -18.82 -4.52 -1.86
N VAL A 12 -19.54 -4.87 -0.79
CA VAL A 12 -20.43 -3.94 -0.10
C VAL A 12 -19.63 -2.98 0.78
N LYS A 13 -18.65 -3.49 1.51
CA LYS A 13 -17.81 -2.71 2.43
C LYS A 13 -16.48 -3.42 2.70
N ALA A 14 -15.42 -2.64 2.85
CA ALA A 14 -14.15 -3.11 3.39
C ALA A 14 -13.58 -2.06 4.35
N HIS A 15 -12.90 -2.50 5.41
CA HIS A 15 -12.50 -1.64 6.51
C HIS A 15 -11.20 -2.11 7.16
N HIS A 16 -10.32 -1.17 7.48
CA HIS A 16 -9.13 -1.40 8.29
C HIS A 16 -9.45 -1.24 9.77
N ALA A 17 -9.03 -2.20 10.59
CA ALA A 17 -9.25 -2.17 12.04
C ALA A 17 -8.61 -0.94 12.69
N GLU A 18 -7.41 -0.56 12.26
CA GLU A 18 -6.71 0.63 12.79
C GLU A 18 -7.52 1.92 12.70
N ARG A 19 -8.40 2.05 11.71
CA ARG A 19 -9.25 3.25 11.54
C ARG A 19 -10.36 3.32 12.60
N SER A 20 -10.89 2.18 13.01
CA SER A 20 -11.88 2.10 14.10
C SER A 20 -11.23 2.23 15.47
N THR A 21 -10.14 1.51 15.71
CA THR A 21 -9.49 1.47 17.02
C THR A 21 -8.61 2.68 17.29
N LYS A 22 -8.26 3.46 16.22
CA LYS A 22 -7.31 4.57 16.26
C LYS A 22 -5.88 4.18 16.68
N VAL A 23 -5.58 2.89 16.62
CA VAL A 23 -4.24 2.35 16.86
C VAL A 23 -3.60 2.02 15.52
N LYS A 24 -2.49 2.70 15.20
CA LYS A 24 -1.75 2.48 13.96
C LYS A 24 -1.17 1.06 13.93
N ASN A 25 -1.30 0.40 12.77
CA ASN A 25 -0.86 -0.98 12.57
C ASN A 25 -1.45 -1.93 13.62
N GLN A 26 -2.76 -1.86 13.85
CA GLN A 26 -3.48 -2.77 14.74
C GLN A 26 -3.22 -4.22 14.33
N LYS A 27 -2.52 -4.98 15.18
CA LYS A 27 -2.08 -6.35 14.88
C LYS A 27 -3.13 -7.42 15.17
N TRP A 28 -4.18 -7.07 15.93
CA TRP A 28 -5.16 -8.04 16.40
C TRP A 28 -6.57 -7.55 16.17
N ILE A 29 -7.46 -8.46 15.75
CA ILE A 29 -8.88 -8.14 15.70
C ILE A 29 -9.39 -8.05 17.14
N THR A 30 -9.60 -6.84 17.63
CA THR A 30 -10.23 -6.58 18.91
C THR A 30 -11.73 -6.35 18.78
N HIS A 31 -12.23 -6.21 17.56
CA HIS A 31 -13.63 -5.93 17.29
C HIS A 31 -14.03 -6.35 15.87
N ILE A 32 -15.06 -7.19 15.75
CA ILE A 32 -15.72 -7.43 14.48
C ILE A 32 -16.80 -6.36 14.29
N PRO A 33 -16.78 -5.59 13.18
CA PRO A 33 -17.85 -4.66 12.89
C PRO A 33 -19.21 -5.37 12.89
N GLY A 34 -20.23 -4.78 13.50
CA GLY A 34 -21.56 -5.40 13.65
C GLY A 34 -22.29 -5.73 12.33
N TRP A 35 -21.72 -5.29 11.18
CA TRP A 35 -22.17 -5.67 9.84
C TRP A 35 -21.59 -6.99 9.32
N CYS A 36 -20.54 -7.55 9.99
CA CYS A 36 -20.02 -8.91 9.73
C CYS A 36 -20.83 -9.91 10.54
N ARG A 37 -21.53 -10.84 9.88
CA ARG A 37 -22.27 -11.93 10.54
C ARG A 37 -21.42 -13.19 10.65
N ASP A 38 -20.62 -13.45 9.63
CA ASP A 38 -19.74 -14.61 9.52
C ASP A 38 -18.30 -14.09 9.40
N ALA A 39 -17.35 -14.77 10.03
CA ALA A 39 -15.94 -14.41 9.98
C ALA A 39 -15.14 -15.53 9.28
N VAL A 40 -14.34 -15.11 8.30
CA VAL A 40 -13.31 -15.93 7.72
C VAL A 40 -11.98 -15.49 8.30
N PHE A 41 -11.23 -16.41 8.91
CA PHE A 41 -9.94 -16.13 9.48
C PHE A 41 -8.85 -16.29 8.44
N VAL A 42 -8.00 -15.27 8.34
CA VAL A 42 -6.75 -15.31 7.59
C VAL A 42 -5.65 -14.85 8.52
N GLY A 43 -4.67 -15.68 8.75
CA GLY A 43 -3.59 -15.39 9.68
C GLY A 43 -2.27 -15.96 9.20
N HIS A 44 -1.22 -15.70 9.98
CA HIS A 44 0.10 -16.31 9.75
C HIS A 44 0.16 -17.79 10.11
N GLU A 45 -0.91 -18.34 10.67
CA GLU A 45 -1.05 -19.73 11.05
C GLU A 45 -2.52 -20.11 11.10
N VAL A 46 -2.80 -21.40 10.96
CA VAL A 46 -4.10 -21.95 11.31
C VAL A 46 -4.44 -21.54 12.76
N LYS A 47 -5.65 -21.03 12.98
CA LYS A 47 -6.09 -20.45 14.24
C LYS A 47 -5.72 -21.30 15.46
N SER A 48 -5.97 -22.62 15.39
CA SER A 48 -5.67 -23.53 16.49
C SER A 48 -4.19 -23.50 16.90
N ARG A 49 -3.27 -23.59 15.95
CA ARG A 49 -1.81 -23.55 16.20
C ARG A 49 -1.35 -22.19 16.75
N ARG A 50 -1.94 -21.11 16.27
CA ARG A 50 -1.65 -19.77 16.72
C ARG A 50 -2.07 -19.59 18.17
N GLU A 51 -3.27 -20.01 18.54
CA GLU A 51 -3.78 -19.94 19.92
C GLU A 51 -2.96 -20.83 20.87
N GLU A 52 -2.56 -22.03 20.44
CA GLU A 52 -1.66 -22.89 21.21
C GLU A 52 -0.33 -22.22 21.52
N ARG A 53 0.29 -21.58 20.53
CA ARG A 53 1.56 -20.83 20.76
C ARG A 53 1.34 -19.65 21.71
N ARG A 54 0.28 -18.89 21.56
CA ARG A 54 -0.04 -17.77 22.44
C ARG A 54 -0.24 -18.25 23.88
N LYS A 55 -1.01 -19.32 24.05
CA LYS A 55 -1.21 -19.95 25.36
C LYS A 55 0.11 -20.41 25.97
N ALA A 56 0.96 -21.07 25.18
CA ALA A 56 2.29 -21.50 25.64
C ALA A 56 3.21 -20.33 26.00
N ALA A 57 3.01 -19.16 25.38
CA ALA A 57 3.75 -17.93 25.67
C ALA A 57 3.10 -17.07 26.78
N GLY A 58 2.03 -17.55 27.43
CA GLY A 58 1.31 -16.80 28.47
C GLY A 58 0.60 -15.56 27.95
N GLN A 59 0.25 -15.52 26.66
CA GLN A 59 -0.41 -14.38 26.04
C GLN A 59 -1.91 -14.61 25.95
N GLU A 60 -2.69 -13.53 26.03
CA GLU A 60 -4.13 -13.58 25.80
C GLU A 60 -4.48 -14.08 24.39
N PRO A 61 -5.64 -14.76 24.21
CA PRO A 61 -6.09 -15.20 22.91
C PRO A 61 -6.16 -14.05 21.89
N SER A 62 -5.76 -14.31 20.66
CA SER A 62 -5.80 -13.28 19.61
C SER A 62 -7.22 -13.01 19.11
N ILE A 63 -8.12 -14.00 19.26
CA ILE A 63 -9.50 -13.95 18.79
C ILE A 63 -10.40 -14.62 19.84
N GLU A 64 -10.84 -13.86 20.81
CA GLU A 64 -11.77 -14.35 21.83
C GLU A 64 -13.21 -14.23 21.30
N ASN A 65 -14.01 -15.30 21.45
CA ASN A 65 -15.44 -15.34 21.12
C ASN A 65 -15.80 -15.06 19.63
N ILE A 66 -14.86 -15.21 18.69
CA ILE A 66 -15.18 -15.16 17.27
C ILE A 66 -15.37 -16.57 16.74
N ARG A 67 -16.59 -16.88 16.28
CA ARG A 67 -16.86 -18.08 15.53
C ARG A 67 -16.17 -17.98 14.16
N VAL A 68 -15.31 -18.95 13.85
CA VAL A 68 -14.64 -19.09 12.57
C VAL A 68 -15.17 -20.35 11.91
N ASP A 69 -15.89 -20.20 10.79
CA ASP A 69 -16.48 -21.32 10.06
C ASP A 69 -15.51 -21.89 9.01
N TYR A 70 -14.60 -21.05 8.48
CA TYR A 70 -13.66 -21.42 7.42
C TYR A 70 -12.29 -20.80 7.66
N GLU A 71 -11.23 -21.58 7.39
CA GLU A 71 -9.84 -21.12 7.43
C GLU A 71 -9.19 -21.37 6.08
N TYR A 72 -8.44 -20.38 5.58
CA TYR A 72 -7.73 -20.43 4.31
C TYR A 72 -6.26 -20.10 4.51
N ASN A 73 -5.38 -20.69 3.71
CA ASN A 73 -3.95 -20.41 3.72
C ASN A 73 -3.69 -18.94 3.40
N HIS A 74 -2.71 -18.35 4.08
CA HIS A 74 -2.34 -16.96 3.97
C HIS A 74 -2.04 -16.54 2.51
N TYR A 75 -1.17 -17.31 1.82
CA TYR A 75 -0.77 -16.99 0.44
C TYR A 75 -1.90 -17.25 -0.57
N GLU A 76 -2.73 -18.25 -0.33
CA GLU A 76 -3.91 -18.47 -1.15
C GLU A 76 -4.87 -17.29 -1.10
N THR A 77 -5.06 -16.68 0.08
CA THR A 77 -5.93 -15.50 0.20
C THR A 77 -5.35 -14.26 -0.44
N HIS A 78 -4.04 -14.05 -0.39
CA HIS A 78 -3.39 -13.01 -1.19
C HIS A 78 -3.62 -13.23 -2.68
N ALA A 79 -3.40 -14.45 -3.19
CA ALA A 79 -3.59 -14.77 -4.60
C ALA A 79 -5.04 -14.54 -5.04
N TRP A 80 -6.02 -14.99 -4.24
CA TRP A 80 -7.44 -14.76 -4.51
C TRP A 80 -7.82 -13.27 -4.46
N ALA A 81 -7.27 -12.48 -3.54
CA ALA A 81 -7.52 -11.03 -3.48
C ALA A 81 -7.05 -10.34 -4.77
N GLY A 82 -5.86 -10.68 -5.24
CA GLY A 82 -5.32 -10.15 -6.48
C GLY A 82 -6.11 -10.56 -7.70
N TRP A 83 -6.38 -11.86 -7.87
CA TRP A 83 -7.10 -12.38 -9.03
C TRP A 83 -8.55 -11.92 -9.08
N ALA A 84 -9.26 -12.00 -7.95
CA ALA A 84 -10.68 -11.68 -7.89
C ALA A 84 -10.99 -10.20 -8.13
N THR A 85 -10.02 -9.31 -7.92
CA THR A 85 -10.15 -7.87 -8.15
C THR A 85 -9.53 -7.42 -9.48
N SER A 86 -8.78 -8.30 -10.15
CA SER A 86 -8.16 -8.03 -11.45
C SER A 86 -9.15 -8.22 -12.61
N LYS A 87 -8.76 -7.71 -13.79
CA LYS A 87 -9.44 -7.98 -15.06
C LYS A 87 -8.90 -9.22 -15.79
N PHE A 88 -7.84 -9.86 -15.26
CA PHE A 88 -7.17 -10.97 -15.92
C PHE A 88 -7.89 -12.30 -15.65
N ASP A 89 -8.29 -13.01 -16.69
CA ASP A 89 -8.83 -14.36 -16.54
C ASP A 89 -7.68 -15.37 -16.32
N ASP A 90 -6.71 -15.37 -17.23
CA ASP A 90 -5.46 -16.10 -17.10
C ASP A 90 -4.31 -15.16 -16.73
N CYS A 91 -3.49 -15.57 -15.78
CA CYS A 91 -2.38 -14.78 -15.26
C CYS A 91 -1.43 -15.63 -14.41
N ASP A 92 -0.26 -15.09 -14.11
CA ASP A 92 0.56 -15.54 -13.01
C ASP A 92 0.40 -14.59 -11.82
N ILE A 93 0.43 -15.10 -10.60
CA ILE A 93 0.29 -14.34 -9.37
C ILE A 93 1.51 -14.59 -8.51
N LEU A 94 2.26 -13.54 -8.22
CA LEU A 94 3.40 -13.58 -7.33
C LEU A 94 3.02 -12.91 -6.01
N CYS A 95 3.00 -13.70 -4.95
CA CYS A 95 2.76 -13.24 -3.58
C CYS A 95 4.08 -13.23 -2.82
N ILE A 96 4.48 -12.09 -2.27
CA ILE A 96 5.72 -11.94 -1.48
C ILE A 96 5.40 -11.20 -0.20
N ASP A 97 5.73 -11.83 0.92
CA ASP A 97 5.59 -11.21 2.24
C ASP A 97 6.85 -11.44 3.09
N ALA A 98 6.87 -10.92 4.30
CA ALA A 98 7.94 -11.22 5.24
C ALA A 98 7.86 -12.69 5.65
N ILE A 99 6.69 -13.12 6.11
CA ILE A 99 6.36 -14.51 6.41
C ILE A 99 4.84 -14.65 6.56
N GLY A 100 4.27 -15.65 5.92
CA GLY A 100 2.90 -16.09 6.16
C GLY A 100 2.83 -17.15 7.28
N GLU A 101 2.29 -18.33 6.98
CA GLU A 101 2.30 -19.46 7.92
C GLU A 101 3.69 -20.10 8.03
N LYS A 102 4.26 -20.47 6.91
CA LYS A 102 5.62 -20.99 6.73
C LYS A 102 6.28 -20.37 5.50
N GLU A 103 5.47 -19.95 4.57
CA GLU A 103 5.88 -19.38 3.30
C GLU A 103 6.32 -17.93 3.48
N SER A 104 7.24 -17.50 2.61
CA SER A 104 7.73 -16.13 2.45
C SER A 104 7.51 -15.61 1.03
N ALA A 105 7.35 -16.50 0.06
CA ALA A 105 6.89 -16.20 -1.28
C ALA A 105 6.17 -17.42 -1.89
N ALA A 106 5.22 -17.16 -2.80
CA ALA A 106 4.56 -18.18 -3.60
C ALA A 106 4.18 -17.63 -4.98
N VAL A 107 4.21 -18.51 -5.98
CA VAL A 107 3.67 -18.22 -7.32
C VAL A 107 2.51 -19.15 -7.61
N PHE A 108 1.41 -18.55 -8.06
CA PHE A 108 0.25 -19.27 -8.55
C PHE A 108 0.05 -18.98 -10.03
N GLU A 109 -0.37 -19.98 -10.76
CA GLU A 109 -0.87 -19.84 -12.12
C GLU A 109 -2.39 -19.94 -12.11
N VAL A 110 -3.06 -19.04 -12.82
CA VAL A 110 -4.49 -19.15 -13.10
C VAL A 110 -4.65 -19.45 -14.58
N ARG A 111 -5.25 -20.61 -14.88
CA ARG A 111 -5.53 -21.05 -16.26
C ARG A 111 -6.96 -21.61 -16.31
N ASN A 112 -7.78 -21.07 -17.21
CA ASN A 112 -9.19 -21.49 -17.35
C ASN A 112 -9.98 -21.45 -16.02
N GLY A 113 -9.70 -20.43 -15.18
CA GLY A 113 -10.35 -20.26 -13.87
C GLY A 113 -9.83 -21.18 -12.76
N ALA A 114 -8.89 -22.09 -13.02
CA ALA A 114 -8.24 -22.90 -12.02
C ALA A 114 -6.95 -22.24 -11.53
N MET A 115 -6.82 -22.07 -10.21
CA MET A 115 -5.62 -21.53 -9.56
C MET A 115 -4.78 -22.66 -8.99
N THR A 116 -3.52 -22.75 -9.42
CA THR A 116 -2.56 -23.79 -9.02
C THR A 116 -1.27 -23.13 -8.52
N GLU A 117 -0.79 -23.54 -7.35
CA GLU A 117 0.52 -23.13 -6.85
C GLU A 117 1.63 -23.89 -7.60
N VAL A 118 2.60 -23.13 -8.14
CA VAL A 118 3.72 -23.67 -8.95
C VAL A 118 5.08 -23.43 -8.32
N TYR A 119 5.18 -22.53 -7.35
CA TYR A 119 6.41 -22.26 -6.61
C TYR A 119 6.09 -21.82 -5.19
N ARG A 120 6.98 -22.20 -4.27
CA ARG A 120 6.93 -21.82 -2.86
C ARG A 120 8.33 -21.63 -2.32
N MET A 121 8.52 -20.54 -1.60
CA MET A 121 9.69 -20.27 -0.78
C MET A 121 9.25 -20.27 0.68
N CYS A 122 10.02 -20.91 1.55
CA CYS A 122 9.66 -21.07 2.95
C CYS A 122 10.71 -20.48 3.88
N TYR A 123 10.29 -20.05 5.05
CA TYR A 123 11.15 -19.69 6.15
C TYR A 123 12.22 -20.80 6.40
N PRO A 124 13.52 -20.48 6.63
CA PRO A 124 14.03 -19.15 6.97
C PRO A 124 14.28 -18.21 5.79
N ASP A 125 14.22 -18.69 4.55
CA ASP A 125 14.45 -17.88 3.36
C ASP A 125 13.34 -16.86 3.21
N SER A 126 13.68 -15.57 3.14
CA SER A 126 12.70 -14.49 2.97
C SER A 126 13.32 -13.16 2.57
N ALA A 127 12.97 -12.68 1.41
CA ALA A 127 13.36 -11.33 0.97
C ALA A 127 12.69 -10.22 1.81
N GLY A 128 11.44 -10.42 2.23
CA GLY A 128 10.72 -9.50 3.10
C GLY A 128 11.35 -9.40 4.49
N LEU A 129 11.72 -10.54 5.12
CA LEU A 129 12.41 -10.54 6.42
C LEU A 129 13.82 -9.93 6.32
N ALA A 130 14.57 -10.21 5.24
CA ALA A 130 15.87 -9.58 5.00
C ALA A 130 15.75 -8.05 4.95
N TYR A 131 14.77 -7.55 4.21
CA TYR A 131 14.49 -6.11 4.11
C TYR A 131 14.09 -5.52 5.48
N SER A 132 13.21 -6.20 6.22
CA SER A 132 12.77 -5.77 7.56
C SER A 132 13.90 -5.80 8.59
N ALA A 133 14.82 -6.78 8.51
CA ALA A 133 15.99 -6.86 9.40
C ALA A 133 16.98 -5.71 9.16
N VAL A 134 17.23 -5.35 7.90
CA VAL A 134 18.01 -4.16 7.55
C VAL A 134 17.30 -2.89 8.04
N THR A 135 15.97 -2.81 7.88
CA THR A 135 15.16 -1.69 8.39
C THR A 135 15.34 -1.51 9.90
N ALA A 136 15.26 -2.60 10.67
CA ALA A 136 15.49 -2.57 12.11
C ALA A 136 16.92 -2.14 12.47
N SER A 137 17.92 -2.64 11.74
CA SER A 137 19.32 -2.33 11.98
C SER A 137 19.68 -0.87 11.68
N LEU A 138 18.91 -0.21 10.80
CA LEU A 138 18.98 1.23 10.54
C LEU A 138 18.22 2.09 11.56
N GLY A 139 17.65 1.47 12.61
CA GLY A 139 16.95 2.17 13.69
C GLY A 139 15.48 2.49 13.38
N TYR A 140 14.91 1.91 12.33
CA TYR A 140 13.50 2.03 11.99
C TYR A 140 12.71 0.82 12.49
N LYS A 141 11.39 0.94 12.54
CA LYS A 141 10.52 -0.12 13.03
C LYS A 141 10.30 -1.18 11.94
N SER A 142 10.84 -2.39 12.15
CA SER A 142 10.64 -3.52 11.24
C SER A 142 9.16 -3.88 11.12
N MET A 143 8.75 -4.39 9.97
CA MET A 143 7.38 -4.74 9.60
C MET A 143 6.40 -3.55 9.54
N GLU A 144 6.93 -2.31 9.59
CA GLU A 144 6.12 -1.10 9.57
C GLU A 144 6.75 0.08 8.80
N GLU A 145 8.08 0.23 8.83
CA GLU A 145 8.77 1.40 8.31
C GLU A 145 9.74 1.09 7.14
N GLU A 146 9.62 -0.06 6.47
CA GLU A 146 10.40 -0.45 5.29
C GLU A 146 10.33 0.59 4.16
N TYR A 147 9.20 1.27 4.05
CA TYR A 147 9.01 2.35 3.08
C TYR A 147 9.93 3.56 3.33
N ILE A 148 10.46 3.74 4.55
CA ILE A 148 11.47 4.77 4.84
C ILE A 148 12.80 4.36 4.24
N VAL A 149 13.19 3.10 4.41
CA VAL A 149 14.43 2.54 3.82
C VAL A 149 14.36 2.57 2.29
N MET A 150 13.21 2.22 1.70
CA MET A 150 12.99 2.36 0.25
C MET A 150 13.20 3.82 -0.22
N GLY A 151 12.71 4.81 0.53
CA GLY A 151 12.93 6.21 0.19
C GLY A 151 14.36 6.68 0.45
N LEU A 152 15.04 6.13 1.47
CA LEU A 152 16.43 6.45 1.80
C LEU A 152 17.41 5.91 0.75
N ALA A 153 17.08 4.78 0.12
CA ALA A 153 17.89 4.12 -0.90
C ALA A 153 18.27 5.02 -2.08
N ALA A 154 17.42 5.99 -2.42
CA ALA A 154 17.71 6.95 -3.50
C ALA A 154 18.83 7.96 -3.18
N TYR A 155 19.29 8.03 -1.94
CA TYR A 155 20.39 8.92 -1.49
C TYR A 155 21.73 8.21 -1.42
N GLY A 156 21.80 6.89 -1.61
CA GLY A 156 23.00 6.06 -1.48
C GLY A 156 23.36 5.30 -2.75
N GLU A 157 24.51 4.63 -2.66
CA GLU A 157 25.02 3.74 -3.71
C GLU A 157 24.97 2.27 -3.24
N PRO A 158 24.59 1.30 -4.09
CA PRO A 158 24.48 -0.10 -3.72
C PRO A 158 25.85 -0.78 -3.71
N ILE A 159 26.68 -0.47 -2.71
CA ILE A 159 28.07 -0.93 -2.59
C ILE A 159 28.25 -2.24 -1.81
N TYR A 160 27.19 -2.73 -1.15
CA TYR A 160 27.22 -3.98 -0.39
C TYR A 160 26.37 -5.06 -1.08
N ASP A 161 26.84 -6.32 -0.99
CA ASP A 161 26.06 -7.48 -1.43
C ASP A 161 25.27 -8.05 -0.25
N PHE A 162 23.95 -7.96 -0.31
CA PHE A 162 23.02 -8.49 0.68
C PHE A 162 22.17 -9.65 0.17
N ASP A 163 22.51 -10.23 -0.99
CA ASP A 163 21.79 -11.37 -1.56
C ASP A 163 21.71 -12.55 -0.58
N HIS A 164 22.78 -12.76 0.19
CA HIS A 164 22.86 -13.83 1.20
C HIS A 164 21.83 -13.69 2.32
N LEU A 165 21.43 -12.47 2.69
CA LEU A 165 20.45 -12.24 3.75
C LEU A 165 19.06 -12.84 3.42
N ILE A 166 18.75 -12.98 2.14
CA ILE A 166 17.48 -13.59 1.70
C ILE A 166 17.39 -15.07 2.11
N HIS A 167 18.55 -15.74 2.25
CA HIS A 167 18.69 -17.15 2.58
C HIS A 167 19.14 -17.40 4.02
N GLU A 168 19.14 -16.35 4.85
CA GLU A 168 19.53 -16.44 6.26
C GLU A 168 18.31 -16.29 7.19
N ASN A 169 18.47 -16.81 8.42
CA ASN A 169 17.46 -16.62 9.46
C ASN A 169 17.57 -15.22 10.07
N CYS A 170 17.00 -14.24 9.39
CA CYS A 170 17.03 -12.82 9.81
C CYS A 170 16.31 -12.55 11.14
N HIS A 171 15.46 -13.46 11.66
CA HIS A 171 14.89 -13.35 13.01
C HIS A 171 15.93 -13.44 14.13
N LYS A 172 17.10 -14.03 13.87
CA LYS A 172 18.21 -14.11 14.83
C LYS A 172 19.04 -12.83 14.89
N GLY A 173 18.62 -11.80 14.12
CA GLY A 173 19.38 -10.57 13.90
C GLY A 173 20.41 -10.74 12.79
N ILE A 174 20.84 -9.63 12.24
CA ILE A 174 21.84 -9.54 11.18
C ILE A 174 22.98 -8.63 11.61
N LYS A 175 24.15 -8.82 11.00
CA LYS A 175 25.28 -7.89 11.15
C LYS A 175 25.42 -7.10 9.86
N LEU A 176 25.32 -5.78 9.97
CA LEU A 176 25.55 -4.89 8.84
C LEU A 176 27.01 -4.41 8.83
N PRO A 177 27.57 -4.12 7.65
CA PRO A 177 28.83 -3.42 7.54
C PRO A 177 28.73 -2.02 8.15
N GLN A 178 29.85 -1.50 8.64
CA GLN A 178 29.93 -0.09 9.00
C GLN A 178 29.92 0.75 7.72
N GLY A 179 28.97 1.67 7.61
CA GLY A 179 28.80 2.51 6.41
C GLY A 179 27.70 3.53 6.56
N LYS A 180 27.46 4.27 5.50
CA LYS A 180 26.37 5.24 5.47
C LYS A 180 25.02 4.53 5.42
N PRO A 181 24.02 4.97 6.21
CA PRO A 181 22.68 4.41 6.18
C PRO A 181 22.06 4.37 4.78
N GLU A 182 22.35 5.39 3.96
CA GLU A 182 21.87 5.52 2.59
C GLU A 182 22.42 4.41 1.69
N ASP A 183 23.73 4.09 1.81
CA ASP A 183 24.38 3.04 1.01
C ASP A 183 23.88 1.64 1.41
N ILE A 184 23.63 1.43 2.71
CA ILE A 184 23.01 0.20 3.22
C ILE A 184 21.59 0.07 2.68
N ALA A 185 20.81 1.15 2.69
CA ALA A 185 19.46 1.17 2.14
C ALA A 185 19.43 0.90 0.63
N ALA A 186 20.35 1.53 -0.13
CA ALA A 186 20.50 1.29 -1.57
C ALA A 186 20.89 -0.16 -1.86
N SER A 187 21.77 -0.75 -1.04
CA SER A 187 22.25 -2.12 -1.22
C SER A 187 21.15 -3.17 -0.99
N ILE A 188 20.36 -3.05 0.09
CA ILE A 188 19.23 -3.98 0.30
C ILE A 188 18.14 -3.81 -0.76
N GLN A 189 17.90 -2.59 -1.22
CA GLN A 189 16.96 -2.33 -2.31
C GLN A 189 17.44 -3.03 -3.61
N ALA A 190 18.71 -2.92 -3.95
CA ALA A 190 19.29 -3.55 -5.14
C ALA A 190 19.25 -5.09 -5.06
N SER A 191 19.58 -5.69 -3.90
CA SER A 191 19.46 -7.13 -3.69
C SER A 191 18.00 -7.62 -3.80
N TYR A 192 17.06 -6.89 -3.22
CA TYR A 192 15.63 -7.19 -3.35
C TYR A 192 15.16 -7.11 -4.81
N GLU A 193 15.51 -6.05 -5.55
CA GLU A 193 15.17 -5.88 -6.96
C GLU A 193 15.72 -7.02 -7.83
N LYS A 194 16.99 -7.36 -7.64
CA LYS A 194 17.65 -8.46 -8.35
C LYS A 194 16.92 -9.78 -8.13
N TRP A 195 16.64 -10.12 -6.86
CA TRP A 195 15.92 -11.33 -6.49
C TRP A 195 14.49 -11.35 -7.08
N LEU A 196 13.74 -10.25 -6.98
CA LEU A 196 12.38 -10.13 -7.53
C LEU A 196 12.38 -10.38 -9.04
N LEU A 197 13.30 -9.75 -9.77
CA LEU A 197 13.39 -9.90 -11.23
C LEU A 197 13.78 -11.32 -11.65
N GLN A 198 14.64 -11.99 -10.90
CA GLN A 198 14.97 -13.39 -11.11
C GLN A 198 13.75 -14.29 -10.89
N LEU A 199 13.00 -14.09 -9.80
CA LEU A 199 11.81 -14.85 -9.50
C LEU A 199 10.73 -14.68 -10.57
N VAL A 200 10.47 -13.44 -11.00
CA VAL A 200 9.56 -13.14 -12.10
C VAL A 200 10.04 -13.80 -13.40
N GLY A 201 11.32 -13.71 -13.71
CA GLY A 201 11.90 -14.31 -14.93
C GLY A 201 11.81 -15.83 -14.98
N ILE A 202 11.92 -16.50 -13.83
CA ILE A 202 11.88 -17.97 -13.73
C ILE A 202 10.45 -18.49 -13.70
N TRP A 203 9.58 -17.91 -12.89
CA TRP A 203 8.29 -18.49 -12.55
C TRP A 203 7.08 -17.79 -13.18
N CYS A 204 7.15 -16.52 -13.50
CA CYS A 204 6.02 -15.79 -14.07
C CYS A 204 6.15 -15.71 -15.60
N LYS A 205 5.61 -16.69 -16.32
CA LYS A 205 5.74 -16.79 -17.79
C LYS A 205 4.63 -16.09 -18.55
N HIS A 206 3.43 -15.98 -17.95
CA HIS A 206 2.30 -15.31 -18.57
C HIS A 206 2.55 -13.79 -18.71
N GLU A 207 1.99 -13.17 -19.73
CA GLU A 207 2.10 -11.71 -19.93
C GLU A 207 1.40 -10.92 -18.83
N ASN A 208 0.29 -11.44 -18.30
CA ASN A 208 -0.45 -10.86 -17.18
C ASN A 208 0.16 -11.33 -15.86
N LEU A 209 0.58 -10.40 -15.03
CA LEU A 209 1.19 -10.63 -13.74
C LEU A 209 0.43 -9.89 -12.64
N ILE A 210 0.11 -10.60 -11.58
CA ILE A 210 -0.46 -10.02 -10.36
C ILE A 210 0.60 -10.06 -9.26
N LEU A 211 0.80 -8.92 -8.58
CA LEU A 211 1.70 -8.83 -7.42
C LEU A 211 0.87 -8.63 -6.14
N MET A 212 1.09 -9.46 -5.13
CA MET A 212 0.42 -9.43 -3.83
C MET A 212 1.41 -9.65 -2.69
N GLY A 213 0.94 -9.49 -1.44
CA GLY A 213 1.75 -9.48 -0.24
C GLY A 213 2.29 -8.09 0.08
N GLY A 214 2.82 -7.91 1.29
CA GLY A 214 3.34 -6.61 1.76
C GLY A 214 4.47 -6.06 0.90
N CYS A 215 5.28 -6.93 0.31
CA CYS A 215 6.39 -6.55 -0.57
C CYS A 215 5.94 -5.95 -1.91
N ALA A 216 4.70 -6.18 -2.35
CA ALA A 216 4.12 -5.54 -3.52
C ALA A 216 3.93 -4.00 -3.35
N LEU A 217 4.13 -3.48 -2.14
CA LEU A 217 4.19 -2.03 -1.86
C LEU A 217 5.52 -1.37 -2.25
N ASN A 218 6.54 -2.16 -2.63
CA ASN A 218 7.82 -1.63 -3.11
C ASN A 218 7.68 -1.13 -4.56
N CYS A 219 7.20 0.10 -4.71
CA CYS A 219 6.94 0.71 -6.00
C CYS A 219 8.21 0.90 -6.87
N VAL A 220 9.38 0.99 -6.25
CA VAL A 220 10.67 1.09 -6.97
C VAL A 220 10.98 -0.22 -7.67
N ALA A 221 10.92 -1.34 -6.94
CA ALA A 221 11.14 -2.67 -7.50
C ALA A 221 10.07 -3.06 -8.54
N ASN A 222 8.79 -2.75 -8.27
CA ASN A 222 7.70 -3.00 -9.23
C ASN A 222 7.97 -2.34 -10.59
N SER A 223 8.55 -1.15 -10.59
CA SER A 223 8.86 -0.39 -11.83
C SER A 223 9.98 -0.98 -12.67
N LYS A 224 10.77 -1.90 -12.10
CA LYS A 224 11.84 -2.61 -12.82
C LYS A 224 11.32 -3.78 -13.65
N ILE A 225 10.13 -4.30 -13.35
CA ILE A 225 9.53 -5.41 -14.10
C ILE A 225 9.10 -4.90 -15.47
N LYS A 226 9.60 -5.53 -16.55
CA LYS A 226 9.34 -5.14 -17.93
C LYS A 226 8.59 -6.24 -18.69
N GLY A 227 7.84 -5.85 -19.71
CA GLY A 227 7.15 -6.77 -20.61
C GLY A 227 5.98 -7.53 -19.99
N LYS A 228 5.39 -7.00 -18.91
CA LYS A 228 4.24 -7.57 -18.22
C LYS A 228 3.09 -6.56 -18.11
N ASN A 229 1.87 -7.05 -18.25
CA ASN A 229 0.67 -6.33 -17.83
C ASN A 229 0.49 -6.57 -16.32
N ILE A 230 0.77 -5.57 -15.49
CA ILE A 230 0.84 -5.76 -14.04
C ILE A 230 -0.45 -5.25 -13.38
N TRP A 231 -1.05 -6.10 -12.56
CA TRP A 231 -2.09 -5.71 -11.59
C TRP A 231 -1.56 -5.85 -10.17
N ILE A 232 -1.77 -4.83 -9.38
CA ILE A 232 -1.54 -4.83 -7.94
C ILE A 232 -2.82 -4.31 -7.31
N MET A 233 -3.46 -5.10 -6.46
CA MET A 233 -4.61 -4.61 -5.70
C MET A 233 -4.18 -3.41 -4.83
N PRO A 234 -4.99 -2.35 -4.68
CA PRO A 234 -4.62 -1.17 -3.87
C PRO A 234 -4.26 -1.46 -2.41
N ASN A 235 -4.70 -2.60 -1.88
CA ASN A 235 -4.34 -3.11 -0.56
C ASN A 235 -3.70 -4.51 -0.67
N PRO A 236 -2.45 -4.62 -1.16
CA PRO A 236 -1.87 -5.92 -1.49
C PRO A 236 -1.37 -6.71 -0.27
N GLY A 237 -1.14 -6.06 0.88
CA GLY A 237 -0.70 -6.72 2.12
C GLY A 237 -1.82 -7.44 2.86
N ASP A 238 -1.53 -7.92 4.07
CA ASP A 238 -2.41 -8.74 4.93
C ASP A 238 -3.83 -8.20 5.08
N ALA A 239 -3.96 -6.88 5.19
CA ALA A 239 -5.28 -6.25 5.30
C ALA A 239 -6.18 -6.49 4.07
N GLY A 240 -5.60 -6.68 2.88
CA GLY A 240 -6.31 -7.02 1.65
C GLY A 240 -6.76 -8.47 1.59
N SER A 241 -6.11 -9.37 2.32
CA SER A 241 -6.43 -10.80 2.39
C SER A 241 -7.85 -11.07 2.87
N ALA A 242 -8.47 -10.13 3.61
CA ALA A 242 -9.88 -10.25 3.99
C ALA A 242 -10.83 -10.32 2.78
N LEU A 243 -10.55 -9.59 1.71
CA LEU A 243 -11.31 -9.72 0.45
C LEU A 243 -10.96 -11.01 -0.28
N GLY A 244 -9.70 -11.44 -0.21
CA GLY A 244 -9.25 -12.70 -0.79
C GLY A 244 -9.91 -13.91 -0.16
N ALA A 245 -10.02 -13.94 1.17
CA ALA A 245 -10.74 -15.01 1.87
C ALA A 245 -12.22 -15.05 1.46
N ALA A 246 -12.87 -13.89 1.36
CA ALA A 246 -14.25 -13.80 0.91
C ALA A 246 -14.40 -14.26 -0.56
N ALA A 247 -13.49 -13.86 -1.44
CA ALA A 247 -13.49 -14.29 -2.85
C ALA A 247 -13.23 -15.78 -2.99
N ARG A 248 -12.28 -16.32 -2.22
CA ARG A 248 -11.98 -17.77 -2.19
C ARG A 248 -13.19 -18.58 -1.75
N HIS A 249 -13.88 -18.15 -0.71
CA HIS A 249 -15.09 -18.77 -0.22
C HIS A 249 -16.23 -18.71 -1.27
N TYR A 250 -16.36 -17.58 -1.93
CA TYR A 250 -17.35 -17.37 -2.99
C TYR A 250 -17.01 -18.15 -4.27
N GLY A 251 -15.73 -18.45 -4.51
CA GLY A 251 -15.24 -19.24 -5.64
C GLY A 251 -15.27 -18.53 -6.99
N LYS A 252 -15.39 -17.17 -7.00
CA LYS A 252 -15.51 -16.38 -8.23
C LYS A 252 -14.84 -15.02 -8.06
N LYS A 253 -14.64 -14.32 -9.19
CA LYS A 253 -14.22 -12.93 -9.19
C LYS A 253 -15.24 -12.02 -8.51
N LEU A 254 -14.74 -10.98 -7.88
CA LEU A 254 -15.54 -9.91 -7.29
C LEU A 254 -15.81 -8.82 -8.33
N ASN A 255 -16.95 -8.14 -8.21
CA ASN A 255 -17.20 -6.94 -9.00
C ASN A 255 -16.40 -5.77 -8.41
N TRP A 256 -15.14 -5.66 -8.84
CA TRP A 256 -14.23 -4.61 -8.38
C TRP A 256 -14.54 -3.29 -9.06
N LYS A 257 -14.92 -2.28 -8.28
CA LYS A 257 -15.20 -0.90 -8.75
C LYS A 257 -14.13 0.11 -8.34
N GLY A 258 -13.19 -0.28 -7.48
CA GLY A 258 -12.14 0.60 -7.01
C GLY A 258 -11.90 0.49 -5.50
N PRO A 259 -10.95 1.28 -4.97
CA PRO A 259 -10.51 1.18 -3.58
C PRO A 259 -11.43 1.89 -2.57
N TYR A 260 -12.45 2.63 -3.00
CA TYR A 260 -13.28 3.46 -2.12
C TYR A 260 -14.36 2.63 -1.40
N LEU A 261 -13.95 1.81 -0.45
CA LEU A 261 -14.76 0.78 0.20
C LEU A 261 -15.02 1.03 1.70
N GLY A 262 -14.31 2.02 2.28
CA GLY A 262 -14.34 2.31 3.72
C GLY A 262 -15.52 3.16 4.18
N THR A 263 -15.36 3.84 5.31
CA THR A 263 -16.36 4.73 5.90
C THR A 263 -16.67 5.91 4.99
N GLU A 264 -17.95 6.24 4.83
CA GLU A 264 -18.39 7.34 3.98
C GLU A 264 -18.50 8.64 4.77
N ILE A 265 -17.93 9.72 4.24
CA ILE A 265 -18.19 11.10 4.66
C ILE A 265 -19.10 11.73 3.62
N LYS A 266 -20.34 11.97 3.99
CA LYS A 266 -21.31 12.69 3.17
C LYS A 266 -21.19 14.18 3.43
N GLN A 267 -20.46 14.85 2.56
CA GLN A 267 -20.26 16.29 2.61
C GLN A 267 -20.30 16.83 1.18
N ASP A 268 -20.99 17.94 0.98
CA ASP A 268 -20.94 18.63 -0.29
C ASP A 268 -19.66 19.49 -0.33
N VAL A 269 -18.69 19.04 -1.11
CA VAL A 269 -17.42 19.72 -1.31
C VAL A 269 -17.45 20.42 -2.65
N ASN A 270 -17.25 21.74 -2.64
CA ASN A 270 -17.08 22.52 -3.86
C ASN A 270 -15.62 22.42 -4.36
N PRO A 271 -15.37 21.74 -5.49
CA PRO A 271 -14.01 21.53 -6.01
C PRO A 271 -13.25 22.83 -6.28
N ARG A 272 -13.96 23.87 -6.76
CA ARG A 272 -13.35 25.17 -7.05
C ARG A 272 -12.90 25.89 -5.78
N GLU A 273 -13.66 25.78 -4.69
CA GLU A 273 -13.27 26.34 -3.39
C GLU A 273 -12.00 25.68 -2.87
N VAL A 274 -11.91 24.33 -2.95
CA VAL A 274 -10.70 23.58 -2.57
C VAL A 274 -9.50 23.99 -3.41
N ALA A 275 -9.65 24.03 -4.73
CA ALA A 275 -8.59 24.41 -5.66
C ALA A 275 -8.11 25.86 -5.42
N SER A 276 -9.04 26.79 -5.23
CA SER A 276 -8.73 28.20 -4.91
C SER A 276 -8.00 28.33 -3.58
N TYR A 277 -8.44 27.59 -2.56
CA TYR A 277 -7.79 27.58 -1.25
C TYR A 277 -6.35 27.07 -1.34
N ILE A 278 -6.13 25.93 -2.01
CA ILE A 278 -4.78 25.37 -2.22
C ILE A 278 -3.89 26.37 -3.00
N SER A 279 -4.41 26.97 -4.06
CA SER A 279 -3.66 27.97 -4.85
C SER A 279 -3.28 29.22 -4.02
N THR A 280 -4.06 29.58 -3.02
CA THR A 280 -3.86 30.77 -2.19
C THR A 280 -2.98 30.47 -0.97
N TYR A 281 -3.23 29.35 -0.27
CA TYR A 281 -2.62 29.02 1.01
C TYR A 281 -1.62 27.88 0.95
N GLY A 282 -1.51 27.21 -0.20
CA GLY A 282 -0.52 26.18 -0.49
C GLY A 282 -0.92 24.75 -0.09
N VAL A 283 -1.76 24.55 0.94
CA VAL A 283 -2.11 23.22 1.46
C VAL A 283 -3.52 23.17 2.02
N ALA A 284 -4.23 22.05 1.77
CA ALA A 284 -5.51 21.73 2.38
C ALA A 284 -5.73 20.22 2.52
N GLY A 285 -6.54 19.82 3.50
CA GLY A 285 -7.08 18.46 3.60
C GLY A 285 -8.32 18.29 2.72
N LEU A 286 -8.51 17.06 2.20
CA LEU A 286 -9.74 16.64 1.54
C LEU A 286 -10.23 15.34 2.19
N ALA A 287 -11.43 15.40 2.82
CA ALA A 287 -12.04 14.29 3.53
C ALA A 287 -13.49 14.11 3.08
N ASN A 288 -13.70 13.41 1.97
CA ASN A 288 -15.02 13.27 1.32
C ASN A 288 -15.23 11.86 0.77
N GLY A 289 -16.50 11.47 0.56
CA GLY A 289 -16.84 10.16 0.02
C GLY A 289 -16.40 8.98 0.89
N ARG A 290 -16.30 7.79 0.30
CA ARG A 290 -15.85 6.58 0.99
C ARG A 290 -14.33 6.57 1.11
N ALA A 291 -13.83 6.21 2.31
CA ALA A 291 -12.39 6.09 2.54
C ALA A 291 -11.76 5.00 1.67
N GLU A 292 -10.51 5.20 1.31
CA GLU A 292 -9.70 4.21 0.58
C GLU A 292 -9.49 2.95 1.42
N TYR A 293 -9.65 1.78 0.81
CA TYR A 293 -9.26 0.49 1.35
C TYR A 293 -7.85 0.15 0.91
N GLY A 294 -6.87 0.64 1.65
CA GLY A 294 -5.45 0.49 1.35
C GLY A 294 -4.58 1.50 2.11
N PRO A 295 -3.26 1.36 2.02
CA PRO A 295 -2.32 2.22 2.75
C PRO A 295 -2.09 3.58 2.09
N ARG A 296 -2.64 3.82 0.91
CA ARG A 296 -2.46 5.07 0.16
C ARG A 296 -3.71 5.93 0.23
N ALA A 297 -3.52 7.24 0.38
CA ALA A 297 -4.58 8.22 0.17
C ALA A 297 -4.68 8.50 -1.34
N LEU A 298 -5.88 8.36 -1.88
CA LEU A 298 -6.17 8.47 -3.31
C LEU A 298 -7.20 9.57 -3.61
N GLY A 299 -7.40 10.49 -2.68
CA GLY A 299 -8.23 11.65 -2.86
C GLY A 299 -9.36 11.81 -1.84
N ASN A 300 -9.78 10.75 -1.15
CA ASN A 300 -10.89 10.84 -0.19
C ASN A 300 -10.44 11.03 1.27
N ARG A 301 -9.17 10.78 1.58
CA ARG A 301 -8.52 11.04 2.88
C ARG A 301 -7.12 11.59 2.65
N SER A 302 -7.06 12.71 1.92
CA SER A 302 -5.83 13.28 1.38
C SER A 302 -5.47 14.61 2.02
N LEU A 303 -4.19 14.85 2.23
CA LEU A 303 -3.59 16.16 2.38
C LEU A 303 -3.00 16.54 1.03
N LEU A 304 -3.51 17.61 0.43
CA LEU A 304 -3.16 18.10 -0.89
C LEU A 304 -2.35 19.39 -0.77
N ALA A 305 -1.38 19.58 -1.66
CA ALA A 305 -0.62 20.83 -1.69
C ALA A 305 -0.24 21.26 -3.11
N ASP A 306 0.05 22.54 -3.28
CA ASP A 306 0.47 23.14 -4.55
C ASP A 306 1.93 22.75 -4.86
N PRO A 307 2.19 21.92 -5.89
CA PRO A 307 3.54 21.46 -6.20
C PRO A 307 4.44 22.54 -6.83
N ARG A 308 3.87 23.66 -7.26
CA ARG A 308 4.61 24.80 -7.84
C ARG A 308 5.42 25.55 -6.76
N LEU A 309 5.02 25.41 -5.49
CA LEU A 309 5.68 25.96 -4.34
C LEU A 309 6.76 25.02 -3.81
N ASP A 310 7.79 25.57 -3.15
CA ASP A 310 8.74 24.78 -2.36
C ASP A 310 8.11 24.38 -1.02
N ILE A 311 7.11 23.52 -1.07
CA ILE A 311 6.22 23.19 0.05
C ILE A 311 6.58 21.87 0.73
N LYS A 312 7.55 21.12 0.22
CA LYS A 312 7.92 19.78 0.71
C LYS A 312 8.23 19.78 2.21
N ASP A 313 9.03 20.73 2.68
CA ASP A 313 9.42 20.79 4.08
C ASP A 313 8.23 21.16 4.96
N THR A 314 7.42 22.13 4.55
CA THR A 314 6.19 22.52 5.27
C THR A 314 5.23 21.33 5.43
N VAL A 315 4.99 20.56 4.35
CA VAL A 315 4.11 19.37 4.43
C VAL A 315 4.74 18.28 5.31
N ASN A 316 6.07 18.09 5.26
CA ASN A 316 6.76 17.14 6.16
C ASN A 316 6.67 17.56 7.64
N GLU A 317 6.72 18.86 7.94
CA GLU A 317 6.53 19.39 9.30
C GLU A 317 5.10 19.17 9.80
N ILE A 318 4.07 19.47 9.00
CA ILE A 318 2.68 19.15 9.31
C ILE A 318 2.54 17.66 9.64
N LYS A 319 3.16 16.79 8.83
CA LYS A 319 3.12 15.33 9.02
C LYS A 319 4.05 14.81 10.12
N ARG A 320 4.89 15.64 10.72
CA ARG A 320 5.88 15.29 11.75
C ARG A 320 6.77 14.12 11.34
N ARG A 321 7.33 14.18 10.14
CA ARG A 321 8.17 13.11 9.58
C ARG A 321 9.49 13.64 9.01
N GLN A 322 10.37 12.71 8.61
CA GLN A 322 11.70 13.03 8.10
C GLN A 322 11.60 13.88 6.83
N LYS A 323 12.41 14.96 6.74
CA LYS A 323 12.41 15.92 5.61
C LYS A 323 12.83 15.30 4.28
N PHE A 324 13.66 14.25 4.28
CA PHE A 324 14.11 13.59 3.05
C PHE A 324 12.99 12.85 2.32
N ARG A 325 11.90 12.49 3.00
CA ARG A 325 10.82 11.67 2.41
C ARG A 325 10.13 12.41 1.27
N PRO A 326 9.96 11.74 0.11
CA PRO A 326 9.28 12.32 -1.04
C PRO A 326 7.76 12.34 -0.85
N PHE A 327 7.10 13.13 -1.69
CA PHE A 327 5.66 13.11 -1.86
C PHE A 327 5.28 12.66 -3.26
N ALA A 328 4.06 12.13 -3.40
CA ALA A 328 3.51 11.68 -4.65
C ALA A 328 2.72 12.80 -5.32
N PRO A 329 2.85 13.02 -6.64
CA PRO A 329 1.90 13.80 -7.40
C PRO A 329 0.63 12.99 -7.68
N ALA A 330 -0.53 13.65 -7.60
CA ALA A 330 -1.76 13.22 -8.26
C ALA A 330 -1.95 14.10 -9.49
N ILE A 331 -2.03 13.49 -10.67
CA ILE A 331 -2.08 14.20 -11.95
C ILE A 331 -3.28 13.76 -12.79
N LEU A 332 -3.89 14.70 -13.51
CA LEU A 332 -4.89 14.40 -14.53
C LEU A 332 -4.32 13.45 -15.58
N GLU A 333 -5.03 12.36 -15.94
CA GLU A 333 -4.56 11.31 -16.85
C GLU A 333 -4.03 11.86 -18.17
N GLU A 334 -4.75 12.79 -18.79
CA GLU A 334 -4.44 13.40 -20.09
C GLU A 334 -3.12 14.18 -20.13
N TYR A 335 -2.58 14.52 -18.96
CA TYR A 335 -1.28 15.21 -18.82
C TYR A 335 -0.17 14.30 -18.29
N SER A 336 -0.49 13.08 -17.84
CA SER A 336 0.46 12.22 -17.12
C SER A 336 1.72 11.93 -17.95
N THR A 337 1.58 11.55 -19.22
CA THR A 337 2.71 11.21 -20.10
C THR A 337 3.50 12.43 -20.58
N LYS A 338 2.97 13.64 -20.42
CA LYS A 338 3.70 14.88 -20.73
C LYS A 338 4.65 15.24 -19.57
N PHE A 339 4.29 14.90 -18.34
CA PHE A 339 5.03 15.28 -17.15
C PHE A 339 5.85 14.14 -16.55
N PHE A 340 5.57 12.90 -16.94
CA PHE A 340 6.27 11.72 -16.44
C PHE A 340 6.47 10.68 -17.54
N SER A 341 7.60 9.96 -17.48
CA SER A 341 7.89 8.83 -18.36
C SER A 341 8.15 7.56 -17.57
N GLY A 342 7.55 6.44 -17.98
CA GLY A 342 7.65 5.14 -17.30
C GLY A 342 6.31 4.61 -16.78
N PRO A 343 6.32 3.58 -15.94
CA PRO A 343 5.10 2.96 -15.45
C PRO A 343 4.41 3.85 -14.40
N MET A 344 3.09 3.99 -14.55
CA MET A 344 2.23 4.76 -13.65
C MET A 344 0.86 4.10 -13.55
N ASN A 345 0.14 4.32 -12.46
CA ASN A 345 -1.25 3.90 -12.34
C ASN A 345 -2.04 4.77 -11.35
N GLU A 346 -3.30 4.44 -11.14
CA GLU A 346 -4.21 5.18 -10.24
C GLU A 346 -3.86 5.02 -8.76
N TYR A 347 -3.02 4.02 -8.39
CA TYR A 347 -2.85 3.58 -6.99
C TYR A 347 -1.46 3.82 -6.41
N MET A 348 -0.59 4.60 -7.08
CA MET A 348 0.76 4.91 -6.59
C MET A 348 1.64 3.67 -6.37
N GLN A 349 1.61 2.71 -7.28
CA GLN A 349 2.28 1.41 -7.13
C GLN A 349 3.56 1.29 -7.95
N PHE A 350 3.89 2.33 -8.69
CA PHE A 350 5.09 2.45 -9.52
C PHE A 350 5.76 3.80 -9.31
N VAL A 351 7.01 3.91 -9.74
CA VAL A 351 7.72 5.17 -9.91
C VAL A 351 7.99 5.42 -11.38
N ALA A 352 7.83 6.69 -11.80
CA ALA A 352 8.11 7.17 -13.15
C ALA A 352 9.13 8.30 -13.07
N LYS A 353 9.90 8.51 -14.15
CA LYS A 353 10.84 9.61 -14.25
C LYS A 353 10.07 10.92 -14.43
N ALA A 354 10.43 11.94 -13.67
CA ALA A 354 9.86 13.27 -13.80
C ALA A 354 10.47 14.00 -15.02
N GLU A 355 9.61 14.59 -15.83
CA GLU A 355 9.96 15.42 -17.00
C GLU A 355 9.53 16.88 -16.77
N HIS A 356 9.70 17.36 -15.53
CA HIS A 356 9.31 18.70 -15.05
C HIS A 356 10.17 19.13 -13.86
N ASP A 357 10.06 20.40 -13.44
CA ASP A 357 10.87 21.00 -12.36
C ASP A 357 10.15 21.12 -11.00
N TYR A 358 9.00 20.46 -10.80
CA TYR A 358 8.25 20.52 -9.53
C TYR A 358 8.93 19.68 -8.44
N LYS A 359 9.87 20.29 -7.71
CA LYS A 359 10.72 19.64 -6.70
C LYS A 359 9.92 19.03 -5.54
N SER A 360 8.78 19.62 -5.17
CA SER A 360 7.95 19.13 -4.06
C SER A 360 7.33 17.75 -4.28
N VAL A 361 7.26 17.28 -5.53
CA VAL A 361 6.71 15.98 -5.95
C VAL A 361 7.71 15.10 -6.70
N THR A 362 8.98 15.50 -6.73
CA THR A 362 10.07 14.74 -7.35
C THR A 362 11.05 14.30 -6.28
N HIS A 363 11.46 13.04 -6.32
CA HIS A 363 12.49 12.53 -5.41
C HIS A 363 13.89 12.91 -5.91
N VAL A 364 14.91 12.72 -5.05
CA VAL A 364 16.29 13.12 -5.33
C VAL A 364 16.89 12.44 -6.57
N ASP A 365 16.44 11.22 -6.88
CA ASP A 365 16.83 10.44 -8.05
C ASP A 365 16.08 10.83 -9.34
N GLY A 366 15.30 11.89 -9.32
CA GLY A 366 14.51 12.36 -10.45
C GLY A 366 13.24 11.56 -10.72
N THR A 367 12.84 10.66 -9.81
CA THR A 367 11.62 9.85 -9.94
C THR A 367 10.46 10.40 -9.09
N ALA A 368 9.24 9.97 -9.40
CA ALA A 368 8.05 10.25 -8.61
C ALA A 368 7.11 9.04 -8.60
N ARG A 369 6.45 8.82 -7.47
CA ARG A 369 5.39 7.80 -7.32
C ARG A 369 4.05 8.38 -7.71
N VAL A 370 3.73 8.34 -8.99
CA VAL A 370 2.61 9.07 -9.59
C VAL A 370 1.27 8.38 -9.31
N GLN A 371 0.26 9.18 -8.94
CA GLN A 371 -1.14 8.81 -9.01
C GLN A 371 -1.76 9.38 -10.28
N VAL A 372 -2.16 8.54 -11.21
CA VAL A 372 -2.92 8.93 -12.39
C VAL A 372 -4.39 9.04 -12.02
N VAL A 373 -5.01 10.21 -12.21
CA VAL A 373 -6.42 10.44 -11.87
C VAL A 373 -7.24 10.48 -13.14
N LYS A 374 -8.00 9.40 -13.37
CA LYS A 374 -8.82 9.18 -14.56
C LYS A 374 -10.11 10.01 -14.54
N PRO A 375 -10.75 10.24 -15.70
CA PRO A 375 -12.01 10.97 -15.78
C PRO A 375 -13.18 10.31 -15.00
N ASP A 376 -13.17 8.98 -14.89
CA ASP A 376 -14.17 8.17 -14.18
C ASP A 376 -13.83 7.93 -12.70
N CYS A 377 -12.84 8.64 -12.15
CA CYS A 377 -12.47 8.53 -10.74
C CYS A 377 -13.64 8.94 -9.83
N GLU A 378 -14.03 8.05 -8.92
CA GLU A 378 -15.13 8.31 -7.97
C GLU A 378 -14.82 9.40 -6.92
N SER A 379 -13.53 9.76 -6.76
CA SER A 379 -13.11 10.80 -5.83
C SER A 379 -13.36 12.21 -6.39
N LYS A 380 -13.75 13.14 -5.54
CA LYS A 380 -13.77 14.59 -5.85
C LYS A 380 -12.39 15.15 -6.23
N LEU A 381 -11.31 14.41 -5.97
CA LEU A 381 -9.94 14.79 -6.37
C LEU A 381 -9.86 15.13 -7.85
N ARG A 382 -10.55 14.35 -8.72
CA ARG A 382 -10.56 14.63 -10.17
C ARG A 382 -11.06 16.06 -10.45
N LEU A 383 -12.18 16.43 -9.91
CA LEU A 383 -12.78 17.76 -10.09
C LEU A 383 -11.92 18.87 -9.47
N VAL A 384 -11.29 18.60 -8.32
CA VAL A 384 -10.36 19.55 -7.69
C VAL A 384 -9.13 19.79 -8.58
N LEU A 385 -8.60 18.75 -9.20
CA LEU A 385 -7.46 18.87 -10.14
C LEU A 385 -7.84 19.67 -11.40
N GLU A 386 -9.04 19.46 -11.96
CA GLU A 386 -9.53 20.22 -13.12
C GLU A 386 -9.66 21.71 -12.78
N GLU A 387 -10.27 22.03 -11.64
CA GLU A 387 -10.40 23.42 -11.19
C GLU A 387 -9.03 24.04 -10.86
N PHE A 388 -8.12 23.27 -10.26
CA PHE A 388 -6.76 23.73 -10.01
C PHE A 388 -5.98 24.00 -11.31
N TYR A 389 -6.14 23.13 -12.30
CA TYR A 389 -5.58 23.36 -13.64
C TYR A 389 -6.15 24.60 -14.30
N ASN A 390 -7.46 24.81 -14.24
CA ASN A 390 -8.13 26.00 -14.78
C ASN A 390 -7.61 27.28 -14.15
N LEU A 391 -7.33 27.28 -12.84
CA LEU A 391 -6.81 28.43 -12.11
C LEU A 391 -5.32 28.70 -12.34
N THR A 392 -4.53 27.66 -12.56
CA THR A 392 -3.06 27.74 -12.41
C THR A 392 -2.27 27.25 -13.61
N GLY A 393 -2.88 26.52 -14.52
CA GLY A 393 -2.20 25.81 -15.60
C GLY A 393 -1.39 24.57 -15.15
N CYS A 394 -1.41 24.20 -13.86
CA CYS A 394 -0.72 23.04 -13.32
C CYS A 394 -1.70 21.85 -13.20
N PRO A 395 -1.49 20.73 -13.93
CA PRO A 395 -2.44 19.63 -13.97
C PRO A 395 -2.30 18.64 -12.80
N MET A 396 -1.52 18.97 -11.76
CA MET A 396 -1.24 18.06 -10.65
C MET A 396 -1.24 18.78 -9.29
N LEU A 397 -1.45 18.01 -8.24
CA LEU A 397 -1.28 18.38 -6.84
C LEU A 397 -0.37 17.38 -6.14
N LEU A 398 0.41 17.84 -5.16
CA LEU A 398 1.01 16.96 -4.18
C LEU A 398 -0.10 16.25 -3.41
N ASN A 399 -0.04 14.91 -3.31
CA ASN A 399 -1.00 14.10 -2.58
C ASN A 399 -0.31 13.21 -1.54
N THR A 400 -0.77 13.29 -0.30
CA THR A 400 -0.34 12.43 0.79
C THR A 400 -1.51 12.12 1.74
N SER A 401 -1.37 11.11 2.61
CA SER A 401 -2.42 10.72 3.54
C SER A 401 -2.75 11.81 4.57
N LEU A 402 -4.05 11.99 4.85
CA LEU A 402 -4.53 12.91 5.88
C LEU A 402 -4.36 12.30 7.27
N ASN A 403 -3.14 12.37 7.79
CA ASN A 403 -2.70 11.94 9.11
C ASN A 403 -1.34 12.53 9.44
N ILE A 404 -0.89 12.35 10.67
CA ILE A 404 0.51 12.60 11.06
C ILE A 404 1.23 11.26 11.32
N LYS A 405 2.57 11.31 11.47
CA LYS A 405 3.37 10.12 11.81
C LYS A 405 2.81 9.41 13.04
N GLY A 406 2.67 8.09 12.97
CA GLY A 406 2.20 7.24 14.06
C GLY A 406 0.68 7.20 14.26
N GLN A 407 -0.09 7.90 13.43
CA GLN A 407 -1.56 7.86 13.44
C GLN A 407 -2.10 7.23 12.16
N PRO A 408 -3.24 6.50 12.23
CA PRO A 408 -3.97 6.07 11.05
C PRO A 408 -4.53 7.29 10.30
N MET A 409 -4.93 7.10 9.04
CA MET A 409 -5.68 8.11 8.31
C MET A 409 -7.00 8.42 9.01
N VAL A 410 -7.48 9.66 8.88
CA VAL A 410 -8.84 10.02 9.34
C VAL A 410 -9.85 9.06 8.71
N ASP A 411 -10.89 8.70 9.45
CA ASP A 411 -11.90 7.75 8.98
C ASP A 411 -13.24 8.43 8.71
N ASN A 412 -13.73 9.22 9.64
CA ASN A 412 -15.05 9.85 9.60
C ASN A 412 -14.96 11.37 9.71
N LYS A 413 -16.13 12.03 9.60
CA LYS A 413 -16.21 13.51 9.64
C LYS A 413 -15.63 14.11 10.91
N LYS A 414 -15.92 13.50 12.06
CA LYS A 414 -15.40 13.99 13.34
C LYS A 414 -13.88 13.91 13.40
N ASP A 415 -13.29 12.83 12.90
CA ASP A 415 -11.82 12.70 12.85
C ASP A 415 -11.20 13.82 11.99
N ALA A 416 -11.86 14.17 10.87
CA ALA A 416 -11.40 15.23 9.98
C ALA A 416 -11.50 16.62 10.67
N GLU A 417 -12.60 16.90 11.34
CA GLU A 417 -12.80 18.14 12.11
C GLU A 417 -11.82 18.26 13.28
N ASP A 418 -11.58 17.16 14.02
CA ASP A 418 -10.62 17.13 15.13
C ASP A 418 -9.19 17.32 14.61
N TRP A 419 -8.87 16.75 13.44
CA TRP A 419 -7.58 16.92 12.78
C TRP A 419 -7.35 18.37 12.32
N GLU A 420 -8.36 19.00 11.66
CA GLU A 420 -8.33 20.40 11.25
C GLU A 420 -8.04 21.31 12.45
N LYS A 421 -8.80 21.19 13.54
CA LYS A 421 -8.63 22.00 14.76
C LYS A 421 -7.26 21.80 15.38
N LYS A 422 -6.77 20.56 15.41
CA LYS A 422 -5.52 20.21 16.09
C LYS A 422 -4.27 20.70 15.35
N TYR A 423 -4.31 20.68 14.03
CA TYR A 423 -3.14 21.00 13.19
C TYR A 423 -3.26 22.31 12.44
N ASN A 424 -4.37 23.02 12.60
CA ASN A 424 -4.65 24.31 11.96
C ASN A 424 -4.45 24.28 10.43
N VAL A 425 -4.90 23.22 9.79
CA VAL A 425 -4.90 23.07 8.33
C VAL A 425 -6.34 22.79 7.89
N LYS A 426 -6.87 23.63 7.03
CA LYS A 426 -8.26 23.52 6.54
C LYS A 426 -8.52 22.16 5.92
N VAL A 427 -9.64 21.53 6.30
CA VAL A 427 -10.13 20.25 5.73
C VAL A 427 -11.50 20.47 5.14
N PHE A 428 -11.67 20.08 3.87
CA PHE A 428 -12.90 20.16 3.09
C PHE A 428 -13.60 18.81 3.02
#